data_71648bf4bd85c21260978795069cf06a
#
_entry.id   71648bf4bd85c21260978795069cf06a
#
_cell.length_a   1.000
_cell.length_b   1.000
_cell.length_c   1.000
_cell.angle_alpha   90.00
_cell.angle_beta   90.00
_cell.angle_gamma   90.00
#
_symmetry.space_group_name_H-M   'P 1'
#
loop_
_entity.id
_entity.type
_entity.pdbx_description
1 polymer ?
#
loop_
_entity_poly.entity_id
_entity_poly.type
_entity_poly.pdbx_seq_one_letter_code
_entity_poly.pdbx_strand_id
1 'polypeptide(L)'
;LDNRLTYEDMLKICETINIHYIPDEQLFYDTIDHILENPENESASEIILETFTALLKLIDSQIKEIETKVNIQPSCFKGCAYCCYFPIITTRLEAKLILQYIQSLPEEQKQDIFEHLLNYFESNKEQLEKVCSIDFHEDPQFKFKYISEQVSCPFLDRSSNTCKVYEVRPTPCRTYLNYCHPNVCAQSLMPRETFSYEFLHEFYMTALNEVLQEFLYEDEDLGITFPDDVFHIDYLPKLLKEEL
;
A
#
# COMPACT_ATOMS: atom_id res chain seq x y z
N LEU A 1 20.31 -25.81 9.78
CA LEU A 1 19.61 -25.07 10.83
C LEU A 1 18.82 -23.98 10.12
N ASP A 2 17.52 -23.98 10.35
CA ASP A 2 16.63 -22.95 9.82
C ASP A 2 16.93 -21.64 10.57
N ASN A 3 17.46 -20.65 9.88
CA ASN A 3 17.93 -19.37 10.45
C ASN A 3 16.78 -18.34 10.55
N ARG A 4 15.52 -18.78 10.51
CA ARG A 4 14.34 -17.95 10.56
C ARG A 4 13.98 -17.59 11.99
N LEU A 5 13.41 -16.39 12.14
CA LEU A 5 13.02 -15.88 13.45
C LEU A 5 11.86 -16.68 14.05
N THR A 6 11.87 -16.83 15.36
CA THR A 6 10.69 -17.21 16.15
C THR A 6 9.82 -15.98 16.38
N TYR A 7 8.58 -16.19 16.83
CA TYR A 7 7.70 -15.09 17.23
C TYR A 7 8.30 -14.25 18.37
N GLU A 8 8.92 -14.89 19.35
CA GLU A 8 9.57 -14.22 20.49
C GLU A 8 10.79 -13.39 20.05
N ASP A 9 11.55 -13.86 19.07
CA ASP A 9 12.67 -13.08 18.50
C ASP A 9 12.14 -11.88 17.72
N MET A 10 11.03 -12.08 16.97
CA MET A 10 10.40 -11.01 16.23
C MET A 10 9.89 -9.88 17.15
N LEU A 11 9.28 -10.22 18.28
CA LEU A 11 8.84 -9.21 19.28
C LEU A 11 9.99 -8.35 19.79
N LYS A 12 11.15 -8.95 20.11
CA LYS A 12 12.34 -8.21 20.57
C LYS A 12 12.90 -7.30 19.48
N ILE A 13 12.88 -7.77 18.24
CA ILE A 13 13.31 -6.97 17.08
C ILE A 13 12.36 -5.81 16.85
N CYS A 14 11.04 -6.00 16.94
CA CYS A 14 10.05 -4.93 16.85
C CYS A 14 10.30 -3.84 17.91
N GLU A 15 10.54 -4.25 19.15
CA GLU A 15 10.88 -3.33 20.24
C GLU A 15 12.17 -2.54 19.93
N THR A 16 13.19 -3.22 19.44
CA THR A 16 14.47 -2.60 19.06
C THR A 16 14.30 -1.60 17.92
N ILE A 17 13.50 -1.93 16.88
CA ILE A 17 13.17 -1.03 15.77
C ILE A 17 12.47 0.22 16.31
N ASN A 18 11.43 0.05 17.11
CA ASN A 18 10.63 1.16 17.65
C ASN A 18 11.42 2.10 18.55
N ILE A 19 12.47 1.61 19.23
CA ILE A 19 13.28 2.45 20.13
C ILE A 19 14.44 3.13 19.38
N HIS A 20 15.05 2.46 18.38
CA HIS A 20 16.35 2.88 17.85
C HIS A 20 16.40 3.10 16.34
N TYR A 21 15.42 2.63 15.58
CA TYR A 21 15.51 2.57 14.13
C TYR A 21 14.31 3.13 13.38
N ILE A 22 13.46 3.92 14.06
CA ILE A 22 12.48 4.74 13.35
C ILE A 22 13.26 5.77 12.52
N PRO A 23 13.05 5.84 11.19
CA PRO A 23 13.70 6.83 10.35
C PRO A 23 13.33 8.26 10.74
N ASP A 24 14.17 9.22 10.35
CA ASP A 24 13.83 10.62 10.41
C ASP A 24 12.77 10.94 9.34
N GLU A 25 11.65 11.52 9.73
CA GLU A 25 10.60 11.94 8.79
C GLU A 25 11.10 13.00 7.81
N GLN A 26 12.15 13.76 8.16
CA GLN A 26 12.78 14.75 7.29
C GLN A 26 13.22 14.16 5.93
N LEU A 27 13.52 12.86 5.87
CA LEU A 27 13.86 12.18 4.61
C LEU A 27 12.72 12.24 3.58
N PHE A 28 11.48 12.26 4.04
CA PHE A 28 10.30 12.36 3.18
C PHE A 28 10.15 13.79 2.64
N TYR A 29 10.38 14.80 3.48
CA TYR A 29 10.40 16.21 3.07
C TYR A 29 11.54 16.51 2.12
N ASP A 30 12.76 16.05 2.41
CA ASP A 30 13.92 16.21 1.52
C ASP A 30 13.66 15.61 0.13
N THR A 31 12.89 14.51 0.07
CA THR A 31 12.52 13.87 -1.19
C THR A 31 11.56 14.73 -2.01
N ILE A 32 10.54 15.31 -1.37
CA ILE A 32 9.59 16.19 -2.07
C ILE A 32 10.24 17.51 -2.47
N ASP A 33 11.05 18.11 -1.60
CA ASP A 33 11.80 19.34 -1.90
C ASP A 33 12.68 19.15 -3.14
N HIS A 34 13.39 18.03 -3.23
CA HIS A 34 14.23 17.73 -4.38
C HIS A 34 13.42 17.62 -5.68
N ILE A 35 12.22 17.04 -5.66
CA ILE A 35 11.34 16.92 -6.82
C ILE A 35 10.79 18.31 -7.20
N LEU A 36 10.32 19.09 -6.23
CA LEU A 36 9.75 20.42 -6.46
C LEU A 36 10.80 21.43 -6.99
N GLU A 37 12.05 21.34 -6.52
CA GLU A 37 13.14 22.18 -7.00
C GLU A 37 13.62 21.80 -8.42
N ASN A 38 13.50 20.52 -8.80
CA ASN A 38 14.01 19.98 -10.06
C ASN A 38 12.99 18.98 -10.67
N PRO A 39 11.78 19.44 -11.03
CA PRO A 39 10.76 18.53 -11.52
C PRO A 39 11.20 17.94 -12.88
N GLU A 40 11.06 16.61 -13.02
CA GLU A 40 11.26 15.92 -14.32
C GLU A 40 10.10 16.19 -15.28
N ASN A 41 8.95 16.63 -14.74
CA ASN A 41 7.69 16.87 -15.45
C ASN A 41 7.26 18.34 -15.31
N GLU A 42 6.41 18.82 -16.22
CA GLU A 42 5.94 20.20 -16.26
C GLU A 42 4.53 20.38 -15.67
N SER A 43 3.70 19.32 -15.70
CA SER A 43 2.33 19.43 -15.18
C SER A 43 2.24 19.02 -13.70
N ALA A 44 1.42 19.72 -12.95
CA ALA A 44 1.18 19.42 -11.53
C ALA A 44 0.75 17.94 -11.31
N SER A 45 -0.11 17.43 -12.17
CA SER A 45 -0.57 16.03 -12.08
C SER A 45 0.59 15.02 -12.23
N GLU A 46 1.53 15.26 -13.15
CA GLU A 46 2.72 14.42 -13.34
C GLU A 46 3.69 14.56 -12.18
N ILE A 47 3.91 15.77 -11.64
CA ILE A 47 4.76 16.00 -10.47
C ILE A 47 4.20 15.28 -9.24
N ILE A 48 2.89 15.33 -9.03
CA ILE A 48 2.24 14.61 -7.93
C ILE A 48 2.41 13.09 -8.10
N LEU A 49 2.25 12.57 -9.32
CA LEU A 49 2.45 11.16 -9.60
C LEU A 49 3.92 10.73 -9.42
N GLU A 50 4.88 11.56 -9.83
CA GLU A 50 6.30 11.39 -9.59
C GLU A 50 6.59 11.34 -8.07
N THR A 51 6.07 12.32 -7.32
CA THR A 51 6.19 12.39 -5.86
C THR A 51 5.60 11.15 -5.20
N PHE A 52 4.40 10.76 -5.56
CA PHE A 52 3.75 9.55 -5.08
C PHE A 52 4.63 8.31 -5.26
N THR A 53 5.15 8.11 -6.47
CA THR A 53 6.01 6.94 -6.77
C THR A 53 7.36 7.01 -6.06
N ALA A 54 7.95 8.21 -5.91
CA ALA A 54 9.22 8.41 -5.20
C ALA A 54 9.07 8.14 -3.71
N LEU A 55 8.02 8.64 -3.07
CA LEU A 55 7.73 8.38 -1.65
C LEU A 55 7.49 6.90 -1.37
N LEU A 56 6.79 6.18 -2.26
CA LEU A 56 6.62 4.74 -2.14
C LEU A 56 7.95 3.98 -2.25
N LYS A 57 8.86 4.40 -3.13
CA LYS A 57 10.23 3.84 -3.22
C LYS A 57 11.04 4.16 -1.98
N LEU A 58 10.86 5.35 -1.39
CA LEU A 58 11.52 5.72 -0.15
C LEU A 58 11.09 4.79 0.99
N ILE A 59 9.79 4.46 1.12
CA ILE A 59 9.31 3.46 2.09
C ILE A 59 10.05 2.13 1.91
N ASP A 60 10.13 1.60 0.68
CA ASP A 60 10.83 0.33 0.42
C ASP A 60 12.32 0.42 0.82
N SER A 61 12.98 1.56 0.57
CA SER A 61 14.39 1.78 0.93
C SER A 61 14.59 1.87 2.43
N GLN A 62 13.70 2.55 3.16
CA GLN A 62 13.76 2.67 4.61
C GLN A 62 13.54 1.33 5.31
N ILE A 63 12.57 0.53 4.83
CA ILE A 63 12.39 -0.84 5.32
C ILE A 63 13.68 -1.66 5.12
N LYS A 64 14.30 -1.57 3.93
CA LYS A 64 15.54 -2.29 3.62
C LYS A 64 16.73 -1.86 4.50
N GLU A 65 16.81 -0.57 4.81
CA GLU A 65 17.82 -0.04 5.71
C GLU A 65 17.64 -0.57 7.15
N ILE A 66 16.40 -0.55 7.66
CA ILE A 66 16.05 -1.09 8.97
C ILE A 66 16.38 -2.59 9.02
N GLU A 67 15.95 -3.38 8.04
CA GLU A 67 16.24 -4.80 7.91
C GLU A 67 17.76 -5.08 7.99
N THR A 68 18.56 -4.23 7.33
CA THR A 68 20.01 -4.34 7.36
C THR A 68 20.59 -4.04 8.74
N LYS A 69 20.09 -2.98 9.42
CA LYS A 69 20.55 -2.58 10.76
C LYS A 69 20.25 -3.63 11.82
N VAL A 70 19.11 -4.30 11.74
CA VAL A 70 18.72 -5.35 12.70
C VAL A 70 19.04 -6.76 12.21
N ASN A 71 19.68 -6.88 11.04
CA ASN A 71 20.13 -8.13 10.42
C ASN A 71 18.99 -9.17 10.26
N ILE A 72 17.88 -8.75 9.66
CA ILE A 72 16.75 -9.63 9.31
C ILE A 72 16.48 -9.61 7.80
N GLN A 73 15.79 -10.64 7.33
CA GLN A 73 15.34 -10.73 5.94
C GLN A 73 13.88 -11.21 5.89
N PRO A 74 13.02 -10.58 5.06
CA PRO A 74 11.64 -11.00 4.95
C PRO A 74 11.54 -12.39 4.33
N SER A 75 10.57 -13.15 4.81
CA SER A 75 10.19 -14.44 4.20
C SER A 75 9.26 -14.24 3.01
N CYS A 76 8.78 -13.02 2.79
CA CYS A 76 7.96 -12.64 1.65
C CYS A 76 8.80 -12.68 0.36
N PHE A 77 8.20 -13.19 -0.71
CA PHE A 77 8.85 -13.30 -2.03
C PHE A 77 7.84 -13.02 -3.15
N LYS A 78 8.32 -12.73 -4.35
CA LYS A 78 7.46 -12.55 -5.52
C LYS A 78 6.67 -13.83 -5.79
N GLY A 79 5.32 -13.72 -5.83
CA GLY A 79 4.42 -14.86 -5.91
C GLY A 79 3.88 -15.33 -4.54
N CYS A 80 4.28 -14.70 -3.44
CA CYS A 80 3.62 -14.86 -2.15
C CYS A 80 2.39 -13.95 -2.11
N ALA A 81 1.19 -14.51 -2.06
CA ALA A 81 -0.06 -13.76 -2.16
C ALA A 81 -0.98 -13.91 -0.94
N TYR A 82 -0.52 -14.46 0.18
CA TYR A 82 -1.38 -14.69 1.36
C TYR A 82 -2.01 -13.40 1.90
N CYS A 83 -1.26 -12.31 1.97
CA CYS A 83 -1.77 -11.01 2.42
C CYS A 83 -2.65 -10.30 1.37
N CYS A 84 -2.68 -10.75 0.11
CA CYS A 84 -3.56 -10.21 -0.92
C CYS A 84 -5.05 -10.58 -0.72
N TYR A 85 -5.39 -11.28 0.35
CA TYR A 85 -6.76 -11.56 0.80
C TYR A 85 -7.13 -10.75 2.06
N PHE A 86 -6.24 -9.89 2.52
CA PHE A 86 -6.49 -9.00 3.67
C PHE A 86 -7.27 -7.76 3.24
N PRO A 87 -8.04 -7.15 4.15
CA PRO A 87 -8.65 -5.86 3.89
C PRO A 87 -7.56 -4.81 3.68
N ILE A 88 -7.48 -4.26 2.49
CA ILE A 88 -6.63 -3.10 2.20
C ILE A 88 -7.49 -1.88 2.43
N ILE A 89 -7.21 -1.17 3.50
CA ILE A 89 -7.86 0.09 3.87
C ILE A 89 -6.88 1.19 3.52
N THR A 90 -7.32 2.14 2.71
CA THR A 90 -6.47 3.22 2.20
C THR A 90 -7.30 4.48 1.94
N THR A 91 -6.67 5.57 1.52
CA THR A 91 -7.36 6.81 1.17
C THR A 91 -7.89 6.79 -0.26
N ARG A 92 -8.92 7.60 -0.54
CA ARG A 92 -9.38 7.82 -1.92
C ARG A 92 -8.27 8.42 -2.77
N LEU A 93 -7.44 9.28 -2.20
CA LEU A 93 -6.26 9.82 -2.86
C LEU A 93 -5.32 8.72 -3.39
N GLU A 94 -4.93 7.74 -2.56
CA GLU A 94 -4.09 6.64 -3.03
C GLU A 94 -4.77 5.84 -4.15
N ALA A 95 -6.07 5.59 -4.05
CA ALA A 95 -6.81 4.90 -5.12
C ALA A 95 -6.77 5.68 -6.45
N LYS A 96 -6.98 7.01 -6.41
CA LYS A 96 -6.89 7.89 -7.59
C LYS A 96 -5.48 7.91 -8.18
N LEU A 97 -4.45 8.04 -7.34
CA LEU A 97 -3.04 8.05 -7.80
C LEU A 97 -2.62 6.71 -8.41
N ILE A 98 -3.12 5.58 -7.89
CA ILE A 98 -2.90 4.28 -8.51
C ILE A 98 -3.57 4.21 -9.89
N LEU A 99 -4.78 4.73 -10.05
CA LEU A 99 -5.45 4.77 -11.34
C LEU A 99 -4.75 5.73 -12.32
N GLN A 100 -4.26 6.88 -11.88
CA GLN A 100 -3.44 7.79 -12.69
C GLN A 100 -2.13 7.11 -13.14
N TYR A 101 -1.47 6.38 -12.24
CA TYR A 101 -0.30 5.57 -12.62
C TYR A 101 -0.64 4.55 -13.71
N ILE A 102 -1.76 3.83 -13.57
CA ILE A 102 -2.21 2.88 -14.60
C ILE A 102 -2.46 3.60 -15.93
N GLN A 103 -3.05 4.80 -15.91
CA GLN A 103 -3.26 5.61 -17.11
C GLN A 103 -1.95 6.04 -17.79
N SER A 104 -0.87 6.22 -17.04
CA SER A 104 0.46 6.57 -17.57
C SER A 104 1.23 5.40 -18.19
N LEU A 105 0.77 4.16 -17.98
CA LEU A 105 1.41 2.97 -18.53
C LEU A 105 1.24 2.85 -20.05
N PRO A 106 2.11 2.08 -20.73
CA PRO A 106 1.92 1.72 -22.13
C PRO A 106 0.54 1.11 -22.38
N GLU A 107 -0.08 1.42 -23.53
CA GLU A 107 -1.49 1.10 -23.82
C GLU A 107 -1.85 -0.37 -23.61
N GLU A 108 -0.98 -1.31 -23.99
CA GLU A 108 -1.19 -2.75 -23.80
C GLU A 108 -1.29 -3.13 -22.32
N GLN A 109 -0.40 -2.57 -21.48
CA GLN A 109 -0.41 -2.84 -20.04
C GLN A 109 -1.62 -2.21 -19.35
N LYS A 110 -1.95 -1.00 -19.75
CA LYS A 110 -3.13 -0.28 -19.26
C LYS A 110 -4.41 -1.06 -19.55
N GLN A 111 -4.60 -1.49 -20.79
CA GLN A 111 -5.77 -2.27 -21.21
C GLN A 111 -5.87 -3.60 -20.45
N ASP A 112 -4.75 -4.32 -20.30
CA ASP A 112 -4.70 -5.59 -19.53
C ASP A 112 -5.14 -5.38 -18.08
N ILE A 113 -4.70 -4.29 -17.43
CA ILE A 113 -5.09 -4.01 -16.04
C ILE A 113 -6.57 -3.62 -15.94
N PHE A 114 -7.07 -2.75 -16.82
CA PHE A 114 -8.48 -2.36 -16.79
C PHE A 114 -9.42 -3.52 -17.11
N GLU A 115 -9.11 -4.36 -18.08
CA GLU A 115 -9.88 -5.57 -18.37
C GLU A 115 -9.89 -6.52 -17.17
N HIS A 116 -8.74 -6.69 -16.50
CA HIS A 116 -8.65 -7.47 -15.28
C HIS A 116 -9.54 -6.90 -14.16
N LEU A 117 -9.55 -5.58 -13.94
CA LEU A 117 -10.38 -4.93 -12.93
C LEU A 117 -11.87 -5.09 -13.22
N LEU A 118 -12.30 -4.88 -14.47
CA LEU A 118 -13.69 -5.06 -14.88
C LEU A 118 -14.17 -6.49 -14.61
N ASN A 119 -13.39 -7.48 -15.05
CA ASN A 119 -13.67 -8.90 -14.81
C ASN A 119 -13.69 -9.25 -13.31
N TYR A 120 -12.79 -8.65 -12.53
CA TYR A 120 -12.73 -8.82 -11.08
C TYR A 120 -14.00 -8.31 -10.40
N PHE A 121 -14.44 -7.09 -10.72
CA PHE A 121 -15.62 -6.47 -10.11
C PHE A 121 -16.91 -7.18 -10.50
N GLU A 122 -17.03 -7.65 -11.74
CA GLU A 122 -18.16 -8.44 -12.18
C GLU A 122 -18.24 -9.80 -11.48
N SER A 123 -17.10 -10.52 -11.43
CA SER A 123 -17.04 -11.88 -10.89
C SER A 123 -17.18 -11.94 -9.36
N ASN A 124 -16.85 -10.87 -8.64
CA ASN A 124 -16.86 -10.83 -7.17
C ASN A 124 -17.92 -9.88 -6.60
N LYS A 125 -18.90 -9.45 -7.39
CA LYS A 125 -19.85 -8.39 -7.01
C LYS A 125 -20.51 -8.65 -5.66
N GLU A 126 -21.12 -9.81 -5.46
CA GLU A 126 -21.86 -10.14 -4.23
C GLU A 126 -20.94 -10.23 -3.01
N GLN A 127 -19.75 -10.85 -3.18
CA GLN A 127 -18.76 -10.97 -2.10
C GLN A 127 -18.20 -9.60 -1.71
N LEU A 128 -17.92 -8.74 -2.70
CA LEU A 128 -17.45 -7.37 -2.45
C LEU A 128 -18.49 -6.54 -1.71
N GLU A 129 -19.75 -6.60 -2.10
CA GLU A 129 -20.84 -5.92 -1.39
C GLU A 129 -20.91 -6.37 0.08
N LYS A 130 -20.71 -7.65 0.34
CA LYS A 130 -20.65 -8.21 1.69
C LYS A 130 -19.44 -7.74 2.49
N VAL A 131 -18.22 -7.88 1.97
CA VAL A 131 -17.01 -7.56 2.72
C VAL A 131 -16.77 -6.07 2.88
N CYS A 132 -17.12 -5.26 1.89
CA CYS A 132 -16.99 -3.81 1.96
C CYS A 132 -18.12 -3.13 2.78
N SER A 133 -19.14 -3.88 3.22
CA SER A 133 -20.14 -3.40 4.17
C SER A 133 -19.74 -3.59 5.64
N ILE A 134 -18.64 -4.29 5.91
CA ILE A 134 -18.16 -4.49 7.28
C ILE A 134 -17.59 -3.16 7.79
N ASP A 135 -18.08 -2.67 8.91
CA ASP A 135 -17.57 -1.46 9.53
C ASP A 135 -16.23 -1.72 10.20
N PHE A 136 -15.14 -1.23 9.58
CA PHE A 136 -13.79 -1.43 10.11
C PHE A 136 -13.43 -0.50 11.27
N HIS A 137 -14.26 0.51 11.58
CA HIS A 137 -14.10 1.36 12.74
C HIS A 137 -14.75 0.77 13.99
N GLU A 138 -15.96 0.23 13.84
CA GLU A 138 -16.77 -0.23 14.98
C GLU A 138 -16.68 -1.75 15.22
N ASP A 139 -16.35 -2.54 14.18
CA ASP A 139 -16.30 -4.00 14.30
C ASP A 139 -14.88 -4.51 14.63
N PRO A 140 -14.56 -4.90 15.86
CA PRO A 140 -13.21 -5.38 16.23
C PRO A 140 -12.81 -6.68 15.51
N GLN A 141 -13.76 -7.39 14.91
CA GLN A 141 -13.52 -8.62 14.16
C GLN A 141 -13.51 -8.41 12.64
N PHE A 142 -13.53 -7.17 12.16
CA PHE A 142 -13.63 -6.85 10.73
C PHE A 142 -12.58 -7.57 9.88
N LYS A 143 -11.32 -7.60 10.33
CA LYS A 143 -10.23 -8.29 9.62
C LYS A 143 -10.54 -9.77 9.43
N PHE A 144 -10.91 -10.46 10.50
CA PHE A 144 -11.24 -11.89 10.44
C PHE A 144 -12.45 -12.16 9.54
N LYS A 145 -13.51 -11.36 9.65
CA LYS A 145 -14.70 -11.48 8.82
C LYS A 145 -14.39 -11.28 7.36
N TYR A 146 -13.61 -10.23 7.03
CA TYR A 146 -13.19 -9.95 5.66
C TYR A 146 -12.37 -11.10 5.08
N ILE A 147 -11.32 -11.53 5.77
CA ILE A 147 -10.40 -12.58 5.30
C ILE A 147 -11.13 -13.91 5.13
N SER A 148 -12.11 -14.21 5.99
CA SER A 148 -12.88 -15.46 5.92
C SER A 148 -13.67 -15.63 4.62
N GLU A 149 -14.01 -14.54 3.94
CA GLU A 149 -14.69 -14.56 2.64
C GLU A 149 -13.73 -14.88 1.47
N GLN A 150 -12.43 -14.86 1.70
CA GLN A 150 -11.39 -15.20 0.71
C GLN A 150 -11.53 -14.42 -0.62
N VAL A 151 -11.96 -13.17 -0.53
CA VAL A 151 -11.96 -12.24 -1.67
C VAL A 151 -10.55 -11.70 -1.86
N SER A 152 -9.99 -11.89 -3.04
CA SER A 152 -8.63 -11.42 -3.35
C SER A 152 -8.59 -9.91 -3.58
N CYS A 153 -7.40 -9.31 -3.43
CA CYS A 153 -7.15 -7.94 -3.87
C CYS A 153 -7.49 -7.76 -5.37
N PRO A 154 -8.09 -6.62 -5.78
CA PRO A 154 -8.43 -6.34 -7.17
C PRO A 154 -7.23 -6.38 -8.13
N PHE A 155 -6.02 -6.13 -7.64
CA PHE A 155 -4.81 -6.15 -8.45
C PHE A 155 -4.06 -7.50 -8.45
N LEU A 156 -4.58 -8.52 -7.77
CA LEU A 156 -3.95 -9.84 -7.74
C LEU A 156 -4.25 -10.61 -9.03
N ASP A 157 -3.21 -10.89 -9.82
CA ASP A 157 -3.29 -11.94 -10.83
C ASP A 157 -3.17 -13.30 -10.14
N ARG A 158 -4.30 -14.01 -10.03
CA ARG A 158 -4.38 -15.32 -9.35
C ARG A 158 -3.66 -16.44 -10.09
N SER A 159 -3.34 -16.25 -11.38
CA SER A 159 -2.63 -17.26 -12.17
C SER A 159 -1.13 -17.28 -11.87
N SER A 160 -0.55 -16.11 -11.64
CA SER A 160 0.87 -15.93 -11.32
C SER A 160 1.14 -15.62 -9.84
N ASN A 161 0.08 -15.34 -9.05
CA ASN A 161 0.17 -14.80 -7.70
C ASN A 161 0.98 -13.49 -7.61
N THR A 162 0.90 -12.65 -8.63
CA THR A 162 1.61 -11.36 -8.67
C THR A 162 0.65 -10.18 -8.66
N CYS A 163 1.12 -9.05 -8.14
CA CYS A 163 0.38 -7.80 -8.16
C CYS A 163 0.58 -7.10 -9.51
N LYS A 164 -0.51 -6.74 -10.20
CA LYS A 164 -0.46 -6.00 -11.48
C LYS A 164 0.04 -4.57 -11.36
N VAL A 165 -0.01 -3.99 -10.16
CA VAL A 165 0.44 -2.63 -9.85
C VAL A 165 1.55 -2.64 -8.77
N TYR A 166 2.47 -3.59 -8.83
CA TYR A 166 3.45 -3.83 -7.78
C TYR A 166 4.24 -2.58 -7.38
N GLU A 167 4.60 -1.75 -8.35
CA GLU A 167 5.39 -0.53 -8.16
C GLU A 167 4.63 0.54 -7.35
N VAL A 168 3.31 0.58 -7.45
CA VAL A 168 2.44 1.53 -6.76
C VAL A 168 1.43 0.85 -5.83
N ARG A 169 1.76 -0.36 -5.36
CA ARG A 169 0.92 -1.03 -4.37
C ARG A 169 0.76 -0.14 -3.12
N PRO A 170 -0.43 -0.08 -2.52
CA PRO A 170 -0.71 0.76 -1.36
C PRO A 170 0.27 0.55 -0.21
N THR A 171 0.46 1.58 0.60
CA THR A 171 1.37 1.54 1.76
C THR A 171 1.16 0.33 2.67
N PRO A 172 -0.08 -0.09 3.04
CA PRO A 172 -0.27 -1.30 3.85
C PRO A 172 0.32 -2.57 3.23
N CYS A 173 0.34 -2.66 1.88
CA CYS A 173 0.93 -3.81 1.19
C CYS A 173 2.46 -3.81 1.19
N ARG A 174 3.10 -2.66 1.46
CA ARG A 174 4.56 -2.51 1.56
C ARG A 174 5.06 -2.76 2.95
N THR A 175 4.36 -2.18 3.93
CA THR A 175 4.77 -2.15 5.33
C THR A 175 4.50 -3.45 6.08
N TYR A 176 3.56 -4.28 5.62
CA TYR A 176 3.17 -5.54 6.26
C TYR A 176 4.01 -6.71 5.76
N LEU A 177 4.96 -7.18 6.58
CA LEU A 177 5.94 -8.20 6.21
C LEU A 177 6.02 -9.34 7.24
N ASN A 178 6.45 -10.52 6.78
CA ASN A 178 6.72 -11.68 7.62
C ASN A 178 8.23 -11.99 7.63
N TYR A 179 8.81 -12.12 8.81
CA TYR A 179 10.22 -12.47 9.02
C TYR A 179 10.40 -13.86 9.65
N CYS A 180 9.30 -14.49 10.02
CA CYS A 180 9.26 -15.87 10.50
C CYS A 180 9.11 -16.86 9.34
N HIS A 181 8.85 -18.12 9.65
CA HIS A 181 8.67 -19.14 8.62
C HIS A 181 7.46 -18.80 7.70
N PRO A 182 7.57 -18.86 6.35
CA PRO A 182 6.48 -18.47 5.45
C PRO A 182 5.21 -19.30 5.62
N ASN A 183 5.30 -20.52 6.17
CA ASN A 183 4.12 -21.34 6.45
C ASN A 183 3.16 -20.74 7.47
N VAL A 184 3.56 -19.78 8.29
CA VAL A 184 2.65 -19.11 9.23
C VAL A 184 1.50 -18.43 8.50
N CYS A 185 1.80 -17.79 7.34
CA CYS A 185 0.79 -17.16 6.50
C CYS A 185 -0.11 -18.18 5.76
N ALA A 186 0.38 -19.41 5.52
CA ALA A 186 -0.42 -20.47 4.91
C ALA A 186 -1.34 -21.19 5.93
N GLN A 187 -0.95 -21.21 7.20
CA GLN A 187 -1.63 -21.96 8.25
C GLN A 187 -2.62 -21.11 9.06
N SER A 188 -2.48 -19.80 9.03
CA SER A 188 -3.34 -18.87 9.77
C SER A 188 -3.87 -17.78 8.87
N LEU A 189 -5.17 -17.52 8.94
CA LEU A 189 -5.79 -16.37 8.29
C LEU A 189 -5.29 -15.04 8.87
N MET A 190 -4.88 -15.03 10.14
CA MET A 190 -4.34 -13.87 10.83
C MET A 190 -3.07 -14.29 11.58
N PRO A 191 -1.93 -14.43 10.89
CA PRO A 191 -0.68 -14.80 11.52
C PRO A 191 -0.22 -13.69 12.47
N ARG A 192 0.12 -14.05 13.69
CA ARG A 192 0.64 -13.12 14.71
C ARG A 192 2.12 -12.77 14.51
N GLU A 193 2.79 -13.51 13.64
CA GLU A 193 4.23 -13.41 13.35
C GLU A 193 4.57 -12.29 12.36
N THR A 194 3.56 -11.70 11.75
CA THR A 194 3.75 -10.58 10.81
C THR A 194 3.97 -9.28 11.55
N PHE A 195 4.73 -8.40 10.93
CA PHE A 195 5.09 -7.07 11.45
C PHE A 195 4.68 -5.99 10.45
N SER A 196 4.27 -4.82 10.97
CA SER A 196 3.94 -3.66 10.13
C SER A 196 4.76 -2.44 10.54
N TYR A 197 5.36 -1.77 9.53
CA TYR A 197 6.08 -0.50 9.70
C TYR A 197 5.10 0.68 9.58
N GLU A 198 4.11 0.76 10.47
CA GLU A 198 3.00 1.71 10.38
C GLU A 198 3.45 3.19 10.43
N PHE A 199 4.55 3.50 11.15
CA PHE A 199 5.11 4.85 11.22
C PHE A 199 5.52 5.40 9.86
N LEU A 200 5.93 4.55 8.90
CA LEU A 200 6.26 4.99 7.54
C LEU A 200 5.04 5.48 6.76
N HIS A 201 3.86 4.97 7.09
CA HIS A 201 2.62 5.44 6.47
C HIS A 201 2.30 6.89 6.87
N GLU A 202 2.50 7.24 8.14
CA GLU A 202 2.28 8.61 8.62
C GLU A 202 3.22 9.60 7.92
N PHE A 203 4.52 9.32 7.88
CA PHE A 203 5.51 10.15 7.20
C PHE A 203 5.19 10.34 5.71
N TYR A 204 4.87 9.24 5.04
CA TYR A 204 4.47 9.25 3.64
C TYR A 204 3.23 10.12 3.39
N MET A 205 2.16 9.92 4.16
CA MET A 205 0.91 10.66 3.97
C MET A 205 1.07 12.15 4.25
N THR A 206 1.86 12.51 5.27
CA THR A 206 2.11 13.91 5.60
C THR A 206 2.88 14.61 4.47
N ALA A 207 3.96 14.00 3.97
CA ALA A 207 4.74 14.55 2.87
C ALA A 207 3.94 14.66 1.56
N LEU A 208 3.17 13.62 1.20
CA LEU A 208 2.32 13.65 0.01
C LEU A 208 1.25 14.75 0.09
N ASN A 209 0.65 14.92 1.27
CA ASN A 209 -0.36 15.96 1.50
C ASN A 209 0.22 17.37 1.40
N GLU A 210 1.46 17.60 1.79
CA GLU A 210 2.15 18.90 1.66
C GLU A 210 2.28 19.29 0.19
N VAL A 211 2.76 18.38 -0.67
CA VAL A 211 2.86 18.62 -2.12
C VAL A 211 1.51 18.92 -2.74
N LEU A 212 0.47 18.15 -2.35
CA LEU A 212 -0.88 18.41 -2.86
C LEU A 212 -1.39 19.80 -2.51
N GLN A 213 -1.15 20.25 -1.27
CA GLN A 213 -1.60 21.58 -0.85
C GLN A 213 -0.92 22.71 -1.64
N GLU A 214 0.35 22.53 -2.00
CA GLU A 214 1.07 23.51 -2.82
C GLU A 214 0.39 23.73 -4.18
N PHE A 215 0.08 22.63 -4.89
CA PHE A 215 -0.58 22.71 -6.20
C PHE A 215 -2.07 23.11 -6.13
N LEU A 216 -2.77 22.75 -5.05
CA LEU A 216 -4.17 23.17 -4.88
C LEU A 216 -4.30 24.68 -4.65
N TYR A 217 -3.28 25.35 -4.12
CA TYR A 217 -3.25 26.81 -4.00
C TYR A 217 -3.10 27.52 -5.35
N GLU A 218 -2.58 26.86 -6.35
CA GLU A 218 -2.37 27.38 -7.71
C GLU A 218 -3.59 27.19 -8.63
N ASP A 219 -4.74 26.76 -8.09
CA ASP A 219 -6.00 26.50 -8.81
C ASP A 219 -5.87 25.43 -9.94
N GLU A 220 -4.92 24.50 -9.80
CA GLU A 220 -4.76 23.40 -10.75
C GLU A 220 -5.89 22.38 -10.62
N ASP A 221 -6.53 22.00 -11.73
CA ASP A 221 -7.53 20.91 -11.76
C ASP A 221 -6.84 19.55 -11.79
N LEU A 222 -6.56 19.03 -10.61
CA LEU A 222 -5.86 17.76 -10.42
C LEU A 222 -6.79 16.53 -10.45
N GLY A 223 -8.11 16.74 -10.56
CA GLY A 223 -9.10 15.68 -10.34
C GLY A 223 -9.10 15.17 -8.89
N ILE A 224 -8.45 15.89 -7.98
CA ILE A 224 -8.34 15.58 -6.54
C ILE A 224 -9.10 16.64 -5.76
N THR A 225 -9.99 16.21 -4.89
CA THR A 225 -10.78 17.09 -4.01
C THR A 225 -10.17 17.08 -2.61
N PHE A 226 -9.58 18.22 -2.22
CA PHE A 226 -9.08 18.40 -0.86
C PHE A 226 -10.18 19.07 0.02
N PRO A 227 -10.39 18.65 1.27
CA PRO A 227 -9.67 17.56 1.98
C PRO A 227 -10.27 16.16 1.78
N ASP A 228 -11.36 16.04 1.05
CA ASP A 228 -12.19 14.83 1.01
C ASP A 228 -11.41 13.59 0.55
N ASP A 229 -10.63 13.68 -0.54
CA ASP A 229 -9.90 12.52 -1.05
C ASP A 229 -8.75 12.08 -0.12
N VAL A 230 -8.16 13.03 0.61
CA VAL A 230 -7.06 12.76 1.54
C VAL A 230 -7.54 12.07 2.81
N PHE A 231 -8.72 12.46 3.32
CA PHE A 231 -9.25 11.97 4.59
C PHE A 231 -10.34 10.91 4.43
N HIS A 232 -10.86 10.70 3.22
CA HIS A 232 -11.81 9.62 2.98
C HIS A 232 -11.09 8.29 2.90
N ILE A 233 -11.25 7.48 3.93
CA ILE A 233 -10.63 6.16 4.09
C ILE A 233 -11.71 5.08 3.91
N ASP A 234 -11.46 4.11 3.05
CA ASP A 234 -12.35 2.96 2.84
C ASP A 234 -11.57 1.75 2.31
N TYR A 235 -12.25 0.65 2.07
CA TYR A 235 -11.68 -0.52 1.41
C TYR A 235 -11.25 -0.20 -0.02
N LEU A 236 -10.01 -0.55 -0.37
CA LEU A 236 -9.46 -0.32 -1.72
C LEU A 236 -10.40 -0.77 -2.85
N PRO A 237 -11.03 -1.98 -2.83
CA PRO A 237 -11.95 -2.37 -3.89
C PRO A 237 -13.14 -1.43 -4.04
N LYS A 238 -13.65 -0.87 -2.93
CA LYS A 238 -14.77 0.06 -2.96
C LYS A 238 -14.36 1.39 -3.57
N LEU A 239 -13.23 1.95 -3.12
CA LEU A 239 -12.67 3.19 -3.66
C LEU A 239 -12.39 3.09 -5.16
N LEU A 240 -11.75 2.01 -5.60
CA LEU A 240 -11.49 1.80 -7.03
C LEU A 240 -12.76 1.69 -7.87
N LYS A 241 -13.82 1.05 -7.33
CA LYS A 241 -15.10 0.92 -8.02
C LYS A 241 -15.85 2.26 -8.17
N GLU A 242 -15.63 3.18 -7.24
CA GLU A 242 -16.22 4.52 -7.27
C GLU A 242 -15.52 5.43 -8.31
N GLU A 243 -14.26 5.17 -8.62
CA GLU A 243 -13.42 5.98 -9.51
C GLU A 243 -13.28 5.38 -10.94
N LEU A 244 -13.76 4.16 -11.20
CA LEU A 244 -13.80 3.50 -12.52
C LEU A 244 -15.10 3.79 -13.27
#